data_acbe117775e4c8e222b7edcf6f15ff87
#
_entry.id   acbe117775e4c8e222b7edcf6f15ff87
#
_cell.length_a   1.000
_cell.length_b   1.000
_cell.length_c   1.000
_cell.angle_alpha   90.00
_cell.angle_beta   90.00
_cell.angle_gamma   90.00
#
_symmetry.space_group_name_H-M   'P 1'
#
loop_
_entity.id
_entity.type
_entity.pdbx_description
1 polymer ?
#
loop_
_entity_poly.entity_id
_entity_poly.type
_entity_poly.pdbx_seq_one_letter_code
_entity_poly.pdbx_strand_id
1 'polypeptide(L)'
;MQIDKIPKIFISYSWSSDALVLELANRLVSHGVDVVLDKWDLKEGNDKYEFMERCVNDSSITKVLIICDKAYAQKANDRTGGVGDETVIISSEVYGNARQEKFIPIIAERDEEGKEYVPTYIKTRIYIDLSNPEKYEEEYEKLLRNIYEKPQFVKPPLGKKPEWLDEEKT
;
A
#
# COMPACT_ATOMS: atom_id res chain seq x y z
N MET A 1 19.23 23.29 -5.11
CA MET A 1 18.97 21.94 -5.69
C MET A 1 18.23 21.08 -4.66
N GLN A 2 17.00 20.70 -5.00
CA GLN A 2 16.26 19.79 -4.14
C GLN A 2 16.75 18.36 -4.37
N ILE A 3 17.21 17.73 -3.30
CA ILE A 3 17.54 16.31 -3.35
C ILE A 3 16.22 15.58 -3.11
N ASP A 4 15.79 14.78 -4.08
CA ASP A 4 14.58 13.97 -3.93
C ASP A 4 14.75 13.02 -2.75
N LYS A 5 13.80 13.06 -1.85
CA LYS A 5 13.80 12.19 -0.68
C LYS A 5 13.54 10.75 -1.13
N ILE A 6 14.36 9.81 -0.64
CA ILE A 6 14.19 8.39 -0.94
C ILE A 6 12.92 7.91 -0.22
N PRO A 7 11.92 7.40 -0.97
CA PRO A 7 10.72 6.87 -0.32
C PRO A 7 11.01 5.57 0.40
N LYS A 8 10.43 5.42 1.58
CA LYS A 8 10.57 4.22 2.40
C LYS A 8 9.18 3.63 2.62
N ILE A 9 9.03 2.34 2.35
CA ILE A 9 7.75 1.64 2.47
C ILE A 9 7.89 0.34 3.25
N PHE A 10 6.78 -0.14 3.79
CA PHE A 10 6.68 -1.43 4.45
C PHE A 10 5.66 -2.29 3.69
N ILE A 11 5.95 -3.58 3.52
CA ILE A 11 5.01 -4.51 2.87
C ILE A 11 4.47 -5.47 3.93
N SER A 12 3.16 -5.43 4.13
CA SER A 12 2.42 -6.34 5.00
C SER A 12 1.73 -7.39 4.12
N TYR A 13 1.99 -8.67 4.37
CA TYR A 13 1.51 -9.74 3.51
C TYR A 13 1.40 -11.07 4.26
N SER A 14 0.60 -11.98 3.70
CA SER A 14 0.53 -13.37 4.12
C SER A 14 1.57 -14.16 3.33
N TRP A 15 2.19 -15.14 3.97
CA TRP A 15 3.22 -15.96 3.33
C TRP A 15 2.74 -16.73 2.10
N SER A 16 1.42 -16.88 1.94
CA SER A 16 0.83 -17.45 0.72
C SER A 16 1.17 -16.63 -0.54
N SER A 17 1.53 -15.36 -0.39
CA SER A 17 1.93 -14.48 -1.50
C SER A 17 3.43 -14.22 -1.57
N ASP A 18 4.25 -15.05 -0.94
CA ASP A 18 5.71 -14.89 -0.88
C ASP A 18 6.37 -14.59 -2.22
N ALA A 19 6.05 -15.39 -3.24
CA ALA A 19 6.69 -15.26 -4.56
C ALA A 19 6.40 -13.89 -5.18
N LEU A 20 5.14 -13.47 -5.16
CA LEU A 20 4.72 -12.17 -5.68
C LEU A 20 5.40 -11.04 -4.91
N VAL A 21 5.42 -11.15 -3.59
CA VAL A 21 5.97 -10.09 -2.72
C VAL A 21 7.48 -9.95 -2.92
N LEU A 22 8.22 -11.05 -2.98
CA LEU A 22 9.66 -10.99 -3.18
C LEU A 22 10.02 -10.38 -4.54
N GLU A 23 9.30 -10.75 -5.58
CA GLU A 23 9.50 -10.17 -6.91
C GLU A 23 9.19 -8.67 -6.90
N LEU A 24 8.06 -8.29 -6.31
CA LEU A 24 7.66 -6.90 -6.20
C LEU A 24 8.67 -6.08 -5.39
N ALA A 25 9.09 -6.60 -4.23
CA ALA A 25 10.04 -5.92 -3.36
C ALA A 25 11.39 -5.71 -4.05
N ASN A 26 11.90 -6.73 -4.71
CA ASN A 26 13.16 -6.63 -5.46
C ASN A 26 13.06 -5.58 -6.57
N ARG A 27 11.95 -5.56 -7.28
CA ARG A 27 11.72 -4.58 -8.35
C ARG A 27 11.64 -3.16 -7.82
N LEU A 28 10.93 -2.95 -6.72
CA LEU A 28 10.84 -1.64 -6.07
C LEU A 28 12.23 -1.14 -5.62
N VAL A 29 13.02 -2.02 -5.02
CA VAL A 29 14.40 -1.69 -4.63
C VAL A 29 15.22 -1.29 -5.85
N SER A 30 15.08 -2.02 -6.97
CA SER A 30 15.79 -1.69 -8.22
C SER A 30 15.41 -0.32 -8.77
N HIS A 31 14.23 0.16 -8.43
CA HIS A 31 13.73 1.48 -8.83
C HIS A 31 13.90 2.54 -7.75
N GLY A 32 14.76 2.30 -6.77
CA GLY A 32 15.16 3.30 -5.79
C GLY A 32 14.28 3.43 -4.54
N VAL A 33 13.34 2.52 -4.34
CA VAL A 33 12.48 2.52 -3.16
C VAL A 33 13.14 1.73 -2.03
N ASP A 34 13.20 2.30 -0.83
CA ASP A 34 13.69 1.61 0.36
C ASP A 34 12.55 0.76 0.92
N VAL A 35 12.65 -0.55 0.75
CA VAL A 35 11.61 -1.49 1.14
C VAL A 35 11.95 -2.17 2.45
N VAL A 36 11.05 -2.05 3.43
CA VAL A 36 11.14 -2.82 4.69
C VAL A 36 10.31 -4.08 4.49
N LEU A 37 10.93 -5.22 4.66
CA LEU A 37 10.30 -6.53 4.47
C LEU A 37 10.73 -7.45 5.61
N ASP A 38 9.79 -8.23 6.14
CA ASP A 38 10.07 -9.13 7.26
C ASP A 38 11.25 -10.07 6.99
N LYS A 39 11.33 -10.63 5.77
CA LYS A 39 12.40 -11.56 5.39
C LYS A 39 13.79 -10.91 5.39
N TRP A 40 13.87 -9.60 5.23
CA TRP A 40 15.13 -8.86 5.19
C TRP A 40 15.48 -8.21 6.53
N ASP A 41 14.46 -7.74 7.24
CA ASP A 41 14.64 -6.83 8.38
C ASP A 41 14.30 -7.47 9.72
N LEU A 42 13.64 -8.63 9.72
CA LEU A 42 13.25 -9.33 10.93
C LEU A 42 14.18 -10.54 11.13
N LYS A 43 14.79 -10.62 12.29
CA LYS A 43 15.75 -11.67 12.61
C LYS A 43 15.23 -12.56 13.73
N GLU A 44 15.82 -13.76 13.86
CA GLU A 44 15.51 -14.67 14.94
C GLU A 44 15.66 -13.96 16.29
N GLY A 45 14.69 -14.15 17.16
CA GLY A 45 14.64 -13.47 18.45
C GLY A 45 13.84 -12.17 18.44
N ASN A 46 13.55 -11.60 17.27
CA ASN A 46 12.70 -10.42 17.18
C ASN A 46 11.22 -10.81 17.34
N ASP A 47 10.44 -9.89 17.88
CA ASP A 47 8.99 -10.05 17.98
C ASP A 47 8.35 -9.53 16.70
N LYS A 48 7.62 -10.40 15.99
CA LYS A 48 6.99 -10.06 14.72
C LYS A 48 5.90 -9.00 14.87
N TYR A 49 5.12 -9.09 15.93
CA TYR A 49 4.02 -8.13 16.16
C TYR A 49 4.56 -6.74 16.45
N GLU A 50 5.57 -6.64 17.31
CA GLU A 50 6.24 -5.39 17.60
C GLU A 50 6.86 -4.78 16.34
N PHE A 51 7.49 -5.61 15.51
CA PHE A 51 8.06 -5.19 14.22
C PHE A 51 6.99 -4.57 13.33
N MET A 52 5.87 -5.26 13.15
CA MET A 52 4.75 -4.78 12.31
C MET A 52 4.19 -3.47 12.84
N GLU A 53 3.91 -3.41 14.15
CA GLU A 53 3.33 -2.22 14.77
C GLU A 53 4.26 -1.03 14.66
N ARG A 54 5.56 -1.24 14.88
CA ARG A 54 6.57 -0.20 14.74
C ARG A 54 6.63 0.33 13.30
N CYS A 55 6.60 -0.56 12.30
CA CYS A 55 6.63 -0.15 10.89
C CYS A 55 5.40 0.66 10.50
N VAL A 56 4.23 0.28 11.01
CA VAL A 56 2.99 1.00 10.73
C VAL A 56 3.02 2.41 11.33
N ASN A 57 3.65 2.58 12.48
CA ASN A 57 3.68 3.85 13.19
C ASN A 57 4.93 4.69 12.93
N ASP A 58 5.90 4.18 12.18
CA ASP A 58 7.14 4.89 11.87
C ASP A 58 6.87 6.00 10.85
N SER A 59 7.14 7.25 11.23
CA SER A 59 6.90 8.40 10.35
C SER A 59 7.83 8.43 9.14
N SER A 60 8.98 7.74 9.20
CA SER A 60 9.89 7.65 8.04
C SER A 60 9.36 6.71 6.97
N ILE A 61 8.46 5.80 7.32
CA ILE A 61 7.78 4.91 6.36
C ILE A 61 6.56 5.66 5.85
N THR A 62 6.61 6.06 4.57
CA THR A 62 5.57 6.89 3.97
C THR A 62 4.36 6.11 3.48
N LYS A 63 4.56 4.86 3.08
CA LYS A 63 3.49 4.00 2.58
C LYS A 63 3.63 2.59 3.15
N VAL A 64 2.48 1.97 3.39
CA VAL A 64 2.38 0.57 3.80
C VAL A 64 1.55 -0.14 2.74
N LEU A 65 2.13 -1.14 2.08
CA LEU A 65 1.44 -1.93 1.08
C LEU A 65 0.77 -3.12 1.78
N ILE A 66 -0.54 -3.25 1.61
CA ILE A 66 -1.30 -4.38 2.15
C ILE A 66 -1.60 -5.33 1.00
N ILE A 67 -0.96 -6.48 0.99
CA ILE A 67 -1.11 -7.48 -0.07
C ILE A 67 -2.37 -8.29 0.20
N CYS A 68 -3.39 -8.06 -0.62
CA CYS A 68 -4.73 -8.61 -0.41
C CYS A 68 -4.89 -9.93 -1.16
N ASP A 69 -4.76 -11.03 -0.41
CA ASP A 69 -5.10 -12.37 -0.88
C ASP A 69 -6.11 -13.00 0.09
N LYS A 70 -6.57 -14.20 -0.22
CA LYS A 70 -7.58 -14.90 0.58
C LYS A 70 -7.13 -15.06 2.04
N ALA A 71 -5.90 -15.53 2.23
CA ALA A 71 -5.37 -15.77 3.58
C ALA A 71 -5.26 -14.46 4.38
N TYR A 72 -4.78 -13.40 3.74
CA TYR A 72 -4.67 -12.10 4.40
C TYR A 72 -6.03 -11.57 4.83
N ALA A 73 -7.01 -11.60 3.92
CA ALA A 73 -8.35 -11.10 4.22
C ALA A 73 -9.00 -11.85 5.37
N GLN A 74 -8.89 -13.20 5.37
CA GLN A 74 -9.44 -14.01 6.44
C GLN A 74 -8.78 -13.70 7.78
N LYS A 75 -7.46 -13.68 7.83
CA LYS A 75 -6.71 -13.45 9.07
C LYS A 75 -6.90 -12.03 9.61
N ALA A 76 -6.94 -11.05 8.73
CA ALA A 76 -7.15 -9.65 9.13
C ALA A 76 -8.55 -9.44 9.71
N ASN A 77 -9.57 -10.08 9.13
CA ASN A 77 -10.95 -9.95 9.58
C ASN A 77 -11.20 -10.69 10.90
N ASP A 78 -10.55 -11.84 11.10
CA ASP A 78 -10.75 -12.68 12.28
C ASP A 78 -9.86 -12.27 13.46
N ARG A 79 -8.91 -11.37 13.24
CA ARG A 79 -7.91 -11.07 14.23
C ARG A 79 -8.40 -10.07 15.26
N THR A 80 -8.46 -10.53 16.51
CA THR A 80 -8.77 -9.69 17.65
C THR A 80 -7.62 -9.75 18.64
N GLY A 81 -6.64 -8.87 18.51
CA GLY A 81 -5.59 -8.77 19.54
C GLY A 81 -4.23 -9.33 19.19
N GLY A 82 -3.91 -9.50 17.94
CA GLY A 82 -2.54 -9.66 17.52
C GLY A 82 -1.80 -10.96 17.79
N VAL A 83 -2.49 -12.02 18.19
CA VAL A 83 -1.85 -13.32 18.40
C VAL A 83 -2.20 -14.23 17.24
N GLY A 84 -1.22 -14.61 16.44
CA GLY A 84 -1.38 -15.51 15.31
C GLY A 84 -0.04 -15.76 14.64
N ASP A 85 -0.01 -16.78 13.78
CA ASP A 85 1.22 -17.24 13.15
C ASP A 85 1.87 -16.20 12.22
N GLU A 86 1.06 -15.31 11.65
CA GLU A 86 1.55 -14.27 10.73
C GLU A 86 1.31 -12.88 11.34
N THR A 87 2.19 -12.48 12.25
CA THR A 87 2.05 -11.22 13.00
C THR A 87 2.38 -9.97 12.18
N VAL A 88 2.81 -10.13 10.93
CA VAL A 88 3.00 -9.00 10.02
C VAL A 88 1.69 -8.55 9.36
N ILE A 89 0.60 -9.27 9.59
CA ILE A 89 -0.72 -8.91 9.07
C ILE A 89 -1.35 -7.83 9.96
N ILE A 90 -1.77 -6.74 9.35
CA ILE A 90 -2.35 -5.59 10.06
C ILE A 90 -3.79 -5.91 10.45
N SER A 91 -4.08 -5.84 11.75
CA SER A 91 -5.45 -6.03 12.25
C SER A 91 -6.27 -4.76 12.06
N SER A 92 -7.60 -4.89 12.15
CA SER A 92 -8.49 -3.72 12.07
C SER A 92 -8.19 -2.68 13.16
N GLU A 93 -7.78 -3.14 14.34
CA GLU A 93 -7.41 -2.26 15.44
C GLU A 93 -6.17 -1.43 15.13
N VAL A 94 -5.11 -2.09 14.66
CA VAL A 94 -3.86 -1.40 14.28
C VAL A 94 -4.12 -0.42 13.14
N TYR A 95 -4.89 -0.84 12.13
CA TYR A 95 -5.26 0.02 11.01
C TYR A 95 -6.03 1.26 11.50
N GLY A 96 -7.01 1.06 12.40
CA GLY A 96 -7.84 2.13 12.91
C GLY A 96 -7.09 3.17 13.74
N ASN A 97 -5.98 2.77 14.37
CA ASN A 97 -5.16 3.64 15.22
C ASN A 97 -4.02 4.33 14.45
N ALA A 98 -3.87 4.04 13.16
CA ALA A 98 -2.78 4.58 12.34
C ALA A 98 -3.31 5.59 11.31
N ARG A 99 -2.38 6.30 10.66
CA ARG A 99 -2.73 7.25 9.60
C ARG A 99 -3.16 6.47 8.35
N GLN A 100 -4.45 6.51 8.06
CA GLN A 100 -5.05 5.66 7.04
C GLN A 100 -4.63 5.99 5.60
N GLU A 101 -4.28 7.24 5.32
CA GLU A 101 -3.80 7.64 3.98
C GLU A 101 -2.45 7.03 3.59
N LYS A 102 -1.74 6.45 4.55
CA LYS A 102 -0.46 5.81 4.27
C LYS A 102 -0.60 4.38 3.72
N PHE A 103 -1.80 3.78 3.80
CA PHE A 103 -2.03 2.40 3.36
C PHE A 103 -2.48 2.32 1.90
N ILE A 104 -1.84 1.42 1.13
CA ILE A 104 -2.22 1.14 -0.26
C ILE A 104 -2.59 -0.34 -0.37
N PRO A 105 -3.86 -0.65 -0.70
CA PRO A 105 -4.23 -2.05 -0.95
C PRO A 105 -3.68 -2.52 -2.30
N ILE A 106 -3.08 -3.72 -2.31
CA ILE A 106 -2.56 -4.36 -3.51
C ILE A 106 -3.33 -5.67 -3.69
N ILE A 107 -4.08 -5.80 -4.76
CA ILE A 107 -4.85 -7.03 -5.02
C ILE A 107 -3.89 -8.08 -5.58
N ALA A 108 -3.76 -9.20 -4.90
CA ALA A 108 -2.90 -10.30 -5.31
C ALA A 108 -3.71 -11.53 -5.77
N GLU A 109 -4.96 -11.63 -5.34
CA GLU A 109 -5.79 -12.80 -5.63
C GLU A 109 -7.26 -12.42 -5.72
N ARG A 110 -7.97 -13.07 -6.65
CA ARG A 110 -9.41 -12.93 -6.81
C ARG A 110 -10.08 -14.30 -6.69
N ASP A 111 -11.35 -14.32 -6.30
CA ASP A 111 -12.11 -15.57 -6.21
C ASP A 111 -12.56 -16.04 -7.60
N GLU A 112 -13.29 -17.17 -7.64
CA GLU A 112 -13.75 -17.78 -8.90
C GLU A 112 -14.67 -16.88 -9.70
N GLU A 113 -15.33 -15.93 -9.04
CA GLU A 113 -16.23 -14.97 -9.68
C GLU A 113 -15.51 -13.68 -10.08
N GLY A 114 -14.20 -13.61 -9.84
CA GLY A 114 -13.39 -12.44 -10.14
C GLY A 114 -13.44 -11.34 -9.09
N LYS A 115 -14.02 -11.63 -7.92
CA LYS A 115 -14.08 -10.67 -6.84
C LYS A 115 -12.78 -10.67 -6.04
N GLU A 116 -12.28 -9.49 -5.71
CA GLU A 116 -11.05 -9.31 -4.95
C GLU A 116 -11.21 -9.74 -3.48
N TYR A 117 -10.16 -10.34 -2.93
CA TYR A 117 -10.06 -10.63 -1.49
C TYR A 117 -9.45 -9.43 -0.79
N VAL A 118 -10.27 -8.66 -0.09
CA VAL A 118 -9.82 -7.44 0.60
C VAL A 118 -10.31 -7.48 2.04
N PRO A 119 -9.44 -7.15 3.02
CA PRO A 119 -9.89 -7.00 4.40
C PRO A 119 -11.03 -5.99 4.51
N THR A 120 -11.99 -6.27 5.37
CA THR A 120 -13.20 -5.44 5.51
C THR A 120 -12.87 -3.98 5.80
N TYR A 121 -11.84 -3.71 6.60
CA TYR A 121 -11.52 -2.35 7.03
C TYR A 121 -10.96 -1.45 5.92
N ILE A 122 -10.54 -2.02 4.76
CA ILE A 122 -10.08 -1.24 3.61
C ILE A 122 -10.90 -1.49 2.34
N LYS A 123 -12.08 -2.08 2.49
CA LYS A 123 -12.92 -2.52 1.38
C LYS A 123 -13.32 -1.40 0.41
N THR A 124 -13.44 -0.16 0.89
CA THR A 124 -13.86 0.97 0.07
C THR A 124 -12.71 1.77 -0.52
N ARG A 125 -11.47 1.37 -0.27
CA ARG A 125 -10.32 2.11 -0.78
C ARG A 125 -9.98 1.72 -2.20
N ILE A 126 -9.47 2.70 -2.96
CA ILE A 126 -8.94 2.47 -4.31
C ILE A 126 -7.67 1.62 -4.17
N TYR A 127 -7.55 0.60 -4.99
CA TYR A 127 -6.46 -0.36 -4.90
C TYR A 127 -5.61 -0.41 -6.18
N ILE A 128 -4.43 -1.00 -6.06
CA ILE A 128 -3.56 -1.38 -7.19
C ILE A 128 -3.80 -2.88 -7.42
N ASP A 129 -4.07 -3.27 -8.65
CA ASP A 129 -4.38 -4.67 -8.98
C ASP A 129 -3.22 -5.37 -9.66
N LEU A 130 -2.51 -6.21 -8.91
CA LEU A 130 -1.41 -7.03 -9.43
C LEU A 130 -1.83 -8.49 -9.66
N SER A 131 -3.11 -8.79 -9.61
CA SER A 131 -3.62 -10.15 -9.80
C SER A 131 -3.72 -10.55 -11.28
N ASN A 132 -3.72 -9.60 -12.19
CA ASN A 132 -3.85 -9.85 -13.62
C ASN A 132 -2.51 -9.64 -14.32
N PRO A 133 -1.87 -10.74 -14.84
CA PRO A 133 -0.58 -10.62 -15.49
C PRO A 133 -0.55 -9.69 -16.70
N GLU A 134 -1.67 -9.57 -17.43
CA GLU A 134 -1.76 -8.71 -18.61
C GLU A 134 -1.70 -7.22 -18.27
N LYS A 135 -2.11 -6.85 -17.07
CA LYS A 135 -2.13 -5.45 -16.61
C LYS A 135 -1.05 -5.15 -15.57
N TYR A 136 -0.23 -6.13 -15.25
CA TYR A 136 0.76 -6.00 -14.18
C TYR A 136 1.68 -4.78 -14.36
N GLU A 137 2.23 -4.60 -15.56
CA GLU A 137 3.17 -3.49 -15.83
C GLU A 137 2.50 -2.12 -15.67
N GLU A 138 1.30 -1.98 -16.17
CA GLU A 138 0.52 -0.75 -16.05
C GLU A 138 0.20 -0.44 -14.60
N GLU A 139 -0.22 -1.45 -13.84
CA GLU A 139 -0.56 -1.28 -12.43
C GLU A 139 0.69 -1.06 -11.55
N TYR A 140 1.80 -1.70 -11.91
CA TYR A 140 3.06 -1.46 -11.22
C TYR A 140 3.51 0.00 -11.41
N GLU A 141 3.37 0.56 -12.61
CA GLU A 141 3.69 1.98 -12.85
C GLU A 141 2.83 2.89 -11.95
N LYS A 142 1.54 2.60 -11.83
CA LYS A 142 0.66 3.36 -10.94
C LYS A 142 1.14 3.32 -9.49
N LEU A 143 1.56 2.14 -9.04
CA LEU A 143 2.09 1.97 -7.69
C LEU A 143 3.35 2.81 -7.48
N LEU A 144 4.29 2.71 -8.42
CA LEU A 144 5.56 3.42 -8.34
C LEU A 144 5.33 4.94 -8.33
N ARG A 145 4.41 5.42 -9.17
CA ARG A 145 4.04 6.84 -9.19
C ARG A 145 3.42 7.29 -7.86
N ASN A 146 2.60 6.45 -7.26
CA ASN A 146 2.02 6.75 -5.95
C ASN A 146 3.10 6.87 -4.88
N ILE A 147 4.03 5.92 -4.85
CA ILE A 147 5.12 5.89 -3.87
C ILE A 147 6.00 7.16 -3.99
N TYR A 148 6.30 7.57 -5.21
CA TYR A 148 7.13 8.75 -5.48
C TYR A 148 6.33 10.05 -5.49
N GLU A 149 5.03 10.00 -5.33
CA GLU A 149 4.12 11.16 -5.40
C GLU A 149 4.26 11.91 -6.73
N LYS A 150 4.37 11.16 -7.83
CA LYS A 150 4.47 11.66 -9.20
C LYS A 150 3.30 11.14 -10.04
N PRO A 151 2.06 11.63 -9.78
CA PRO A 151 0.88 11.11 -10.48
C PRO A 151 0.95 11.36 -11.98
N GLN A 152 0.37 10.45 -12.74
CA GLN A 152 0.30 10.57 -14.20
C GLN A 152 -0.52 11.79 -14.63
N PHE A 153 -1.61 12.04 -13.92
CA PHE A 153 -2.50 13.16 -14.21
C PHE A 153 -2.37 14.21 -13.14
N VAL A 154 -1.80 15.35 -13.51
CA VAL A 154 -1.55 16.45 -12.58
C VAL A 154 -2.54 17.57 -12.85
N LYS A 155 -3.20 18.03 -11.78
CA LYS A 155 -4.10 19.18 -11.90
C LYS A 155 -3.29 20.43 -12.27
N PRO A 156 -3.64 21.14 -13.34
CA PRO A 156 -2.93 22.36 -13.69
C PRO A 156 -3.14 23.47 -12.65
N PRO A 157 -2.24 24.46 -12.60
CA PRO A 157 -2.45 25.62 -11.72
C PRO A 157 -3.76 26.33 -12.04
N LEU A 158 -4.37 26.89 -11.02
CA LEU A 158 -5.61 27.64 -11.22
C LEU A 158 -5.36 28.89 -12.05
N GLY A 159 -6.17 29.07 -13.08
CA GLY A 159 -6.23 30.32 -13.80
C GLY A 159 -7.03 31.35 -13.02
N LYS A 160 -7.21 32.52 -13.63
CA LYS A 160 -8.03 33.59 -13.05
C LYS A 160 -9.49 33.42 -13.49
N LYS A 161 -10.41 33.87 -12.66
CA LYS A 161 -11.82 33.99 -13.07
C LYS A 161 -11.90 34.89 -14.30
N PRO A 162 -12.63 34.49 -15.33
CA PRO A 162 -12.80 35.36 -16.51
C PRO A 162 -13.42 36.72 -16.14
N GLU A 163 -12.83 37.79 -16.64
CA GLU A 163 -13.33 39.13 -16.35
C GLU A 163 -14.75 39.38 -16.83
N TRP A 164 -15.15 38.73 -17.91
CA TRP A 164 -16.48 38.91 -18.47
C TRP A 164 -17.61 38.36 -17.56
N LEU A 165 -17.28 37.49 -16.59
CA LEU A 165 -18.27 36.99 -15.64
C LEU A 165 -18.83 38.07 -14.72
N ASP A 166 -18.05 39.12 -14.49
CA ASP A 166 -18.46 40.21 -13.60
C ASP A 166 -19.07 41.40 -14.36
N GLU A 167 -19.13 41.31 -15.71
CA GLU A 167 -19.74 42.36 -16.50
C GLU A 167 -21.26 42.30 -16.41
N GLU A 168 -21.86 43.40 -16.02
CA GLU A 168 -23.32 43.53 -16.01
C GLU A 168 -23.85 43.61 -17.43
N LYS A 169 -24.74 42.69 -17.77
CA LYS A 169 -25.46 42.76 -19.05
C LYS A 169 -26.63 43.70 -18.91
N THR A 170 -26.54 44.78 -19.61
CA THR A 170 -27.65 45.74 -19.70
C THR A 170 -28.61 45.33 -20.79
#